data_d2ca8eafe2fbeabfafa95f883cf6c80e
#
_entry.id   d2ca8eafe2fbeabfafa95f883cf6c80e
#
_cell.length_a   1.000
_cell.length_b   1.000
_cell.length_c   1.000
_cell.angle_alpha   90.00
_cell.angle_beta   90.00
_cell.angle_gamma   90.00
#
_symmetry.space_group_name_H-M   'P 1'
#
loop_
_entity.id
_entity.type
_entity.pdbx_description
1 polymer ?
#
loop_
_entity_poly.entity_id
_entity_poly.type
_entity_poly.pdbx_seq_one_letter_code
_entity_poly.pdbx_strand_id
1 'polypeptide(L)'
;MTSCSLYWIRAPHHSNFMEEGYIGVARDVNRRWKYGHQWAHKNKRHDNPKLSNAIEKYGWDNLVKEVLVVASESYCYDLEAKIRSGVEIGWNLAVGGQKPPVSKSRGSDYVSPLKGVPRPTPWLVGKSSHHPSREACIVGGKAGKGRKQTPEQIAKRVASRKATLAAQGRTR
;
A
#
# COMPACT_ATOMS: atom_id res chain seq x y z
N MET A 1 7.74 14.16 -22.74
CA MET A 1 8.10 12.72 -22.61
C MET A 1 8.25 12.41 -21.13
N THR A 2 7.60 11.35 -20.64
CA THR A 2 7.72 10.94 -19.23
C THR A 2 9.02 10.17 -19.05
N SER A 3 9.90 10.66 -18.18
CA SER A 3 11.13 9.96 -17.79
C SER A 3 10.82 8.85 -16.78
N CYS A 4 11.51 7.73 -16.91
CA CYS A 4 11.51 6.61 -15.99
C CYS A 4 12.92 6.27 -15.57
N SER A 5 13.06 5.63 -14.44
CA SER A 5 14.34 5.12 -13.94
C SER A 5 14.31 3.60 -13.90
N LEU A 6 15.34 2.99 -14.46
CA LEU A 6 15.68 1.59 -14.23
C LEU A 6 16.57 1.55 -12.99
N TYR A 7 16.22 0.76 -12.01
CA TYR A 7 16.94 0.68 -10.75
C TYR A 7 17.25 -0.77 -10.36
N TRP A 8 18.29 -0.91 -9.56
CA TRP A 8 18.76 -2.16 -9.00
C TRP A 8 18.76 -2.14 -7.48
N ILE A 9 18.16 -3.14 -6.86
CA ILE A 9 18.22 -3.40 -5.42
C ILE A 9 19.03 -4.66 -5.21
N ARG A 10 20.09 -4.59 -4.44
CA ARG A 10 21.04 -5.69 -4.27
C ARG A 10 21.56 -5.83 -2.84
N ALA A 11 22.06 -7.00 -2.53
CA ALA A 11 22.89 -7.19 -1.34
C ALA A 11 24.29 -6.56 -1.57
N PRO A 12 25.02 -6.17 -0.52
CA PRO A 12 26.33 -5.53 -0.66
C PRO A 12 27.36 -6.35 -1.43
N HIS A 13 27.27 -7.68 -1.37
CA HIS A 13 28.19 -8.60 -2.04
C HIS A 13 27.80 -8.93 -3.48
N HIS A 14 26.63 -8.50 -3.95
CA HIS A 14 26.23 -8.68 -5.32
C HIS A 14 27.01 -7.74 -6.24
N SER A 15 27.52 -8.24 -7.35
CA SER A 15 28.31 -7.49 -8.33
C SER A 15 27.77 -7.58 -9.76
N ASN A 16 26.96 -8.59 -10.05
CA ASN A 16 26.41 -8.82 -11.38
C ASN A 16 24.91 -8.47 -11.44
N PHE A 17 24.58 -7.29 -11.98
CA PHE A 17 23.19 -6.85 -12.13
C PHE A 17 22.38 -7.68 -13.13
N MET A 18 23.02 -8.48 -14.00
CA MET A 18 22.34 -9.35 -14.96
C MET A 18 21.70 -10.57 -14.27
N GLU A 19 22.30 -11.06 -13.19
CA GLU A 19 21.91 -12.32 -12.55
C GLU A 19 21.48 -12.15 -11.10
N GLU A 20 21.91 -11.07 -10.44
CA GLU A 20 21.72 -10.88 -9.01
C GLU A 20 20.79 -9.70 -8.69
N GLY A 21 20.21 -9.73 -7.50
CA GLY A 21 19.37 -8.66 -7.01
C GLY A 21 18.03 -8.52 -7.74
N TYR A 22 17.39 -7.42 -7.53
CA TYR A 22 16.10 -7.06 -8.14
C TYR A 22 16.28 -5.88 -9.08
N ILE A 23 15.82 -6.01 -10.31
CA ILE A 23 15.71 -4.92 -11.28
C ILE A 23 14.26 -4.49 -11.41
N GLY A 24 14.01 -3.20 -11.51
CA GLY A 24 12.67 -2.67 -11.72
C GLY A 24 12.68 -1.31 -12.39
N VAL A 25 11.53 -0.94 -12.95
CA VAL A 25 11.31 0.36 -13.60
C VAL A 25 10.30 1.17 -12.79
N ALA A 26 10.57 2.44 -12.59
CA ALA A 26 9.65 3.37 -11.93
C ALA A 26 9.81 4.79 -12.44
N ARG A 27 8.68 5.54 -12.49
CA ARG A 27 8.69 6.99 -12.75
C ARG A 27 9.22 7.77 -11.55
N ASP A 28 8.85 7.33 -10.35
CA ASP A 28 9.32 7.87 -9.08
C ASP A 28 9.94 6.73 -8.25
N VAL A 29 11.26 6.65 -8.31
CA VAL A 29 12.05 5.61 -7.65
C VAL A 29 11.92 5.71 -6.13
N ASN A 30 11.98 6.90 -5.56
CA ASN A 30 11.91 7.10 -4.12
C ASN A 30 10.55 6.65 -3.56
N ARG A 31 9.48 7.01 -4.26
CA ARG A 31 8.13 6.55 -3.92
C ARG A 31 8.01 5.03 -4.05
N ARG A 32 8.58 4.44 -5.12
CA ARG A 32 8.57 3.00 -5.33
C ARG A 32 9.32 2.26 -4.24
N TRP A 33 10.49 2.72 -3.86
CA TRP A 33 11.29 2.14 -2.78
C TRP A 33 10.58 2.21 -1.44
N LYS A 34 10.08 3.39 -1.07
CA LYS A 34 9.44 3.62 0.21
C LYS A 34 8.11 2.87 0.35
N TYR A 35 7.23 3.00 -0.63
CA TYR A 35 5.86 2.47 -0.53
C TYR A 35 5.67 1.15 -1.25
N GLY A 36 6.32 0.94 -2.40
CA GLY A 36 6.19 -0.28 -3.20
C GLY A 36 7.00 -1.46 -2.65
N HIS A 37 8.09 -1.20 -1.95
CA HIS A 37 8.94 -2.25 -1.41
C HIS A 37 9.01 -2.24 0.12
N GLN A 38 9.59 -1.22 0.73
CA GLN A 38 9.79 -1.18 2.18
C GLN A 38 8.46 -1.26 2.96
N TRP A 39 7.53 -0.37 2.66
CA TRP A 39 6.23 -0.36 3.33
C TRP A 39 5.41 -1.61 3.03
N ALA A 40 5.40 -2.07 1.76
CA ALA A 40 4.67 -3.27 1.37
C ALA A 40 5.21 -4.51 2.08
N HIS A 41 6.53 -4.65 2.22
CA HIS A 41 7.15 -5.72 3.00
C HIS A 41 6.74 -5.64 4.47
N LYS A 42 6.89 -4.48 5.11
CA LYS A 42 6.53 -4.26 6.53
C LYS A 42 5.07 -4.62 6.83
N ASN A 43 4.17 -4.41 5.87
CA ASN A 43 2.74 -4.71 6.01
C ASN A 43 2.34 -6.08 5.43
N LYS A 44 3.30 -6.95 5.08
CA LYS A 44 3.08 -8.29 4.51
C LYS A 44 2.20 -8.25 3.24
N ARG A 45 2.36 -7.22 2.42
CA ARG A 45 1.62 -6.98 1.17
C ARG A 45 2.53 -6.91 -0.05
N HIS A 46 3.75 -7.41 0.07
CA HIS A 46 4.72 -7.37 -1.03
C HIS A 46 4.42 -8.49 -2.02
N ASP A 47 4.17 -8.13 -3.29
CA ASP A 47 3.82 -9.08 -4.35
C ASP A 47 4.99 -9.97 -4.80
N ASN A 48 6.23 -9.60 -4.44
CA ASN A 48 7.42 -10.37 -4.77
C ASN A 48 8.03 -11.00 -3.50
N PRO A 49 7.81 -12.31 -3.26
CA PRO A 49 8.32 -13.00 -2.09
C PRO A 49 9.86 -13.09 -2.08
N LYS A 50 10.55 -13.22 -3.23
CA LYS A 50 12.03 -13.28 -3.28
C LYS A 50 12.64 -11.99 -2.75
N LEU A 51 12.15 -10.83 -3.22
CA LEU A 51 12.60 -9.53 -2.72
C LEU A 51 12.20 -9.33 -1.24
N SER A 52 10.99 -9.76 -0.86
CA SER A 52 10.54 -9.69 0.54
C SER A 52 11.44 -10.50 1.48
N ASN A 53 11.83 -11.72 1.10
CA ASN A 53 12.75 -12.56 1.85
C ASN A 53 14.17 -11.95 1.90
N ALA A 54 14.61 -11.30 0.82
CA ALA A 54 15.88 -10.57 0.82
C ALA A 54 15.86 -9.37 1.78
N ILE A 55 14.76 -8.63 1.83
CA ILE A 55 14.57 -7.52 2.79
C ILE A 55 14.58 -8.06 4.22
N GLU A 56 13.94 -9.20 4.47
CA GLU A 56 13.93 -9.83 5.80
C GLU A 56 15.34 -10.30 6.21
N LYS A 57 16.06 -10.94 5.29
CA LYS A 57 17.39 -11.50 5.53
C LYS A 57 18.47 -10.44 5.76
N TYR A 58 18.48 -9.39 4.93
CA TYR A 58 19.57 -8.40 4.93
C TYR A 58 19.20 -7.10 5.66
N GLY A 59 17.92 -6.82 5.84
CA GLY A 59 17.41 -5.53 6.29
C GLY A 59 17.32 -4.52 5.14
N TRP A 60 16.26 -3.73 5.10
CA TRP A 60 16.05 -2.73 4.03
C TRP A 60 17.19 -1.70 3.92
N ASP A 61 17.70 -1.26 5.06
CA ASP A 61 18.71 -0.20 5.12
C ASP A 61 20.10 -0.70 4.67
N ASN A 62 20.37 -1.99 4.81
CA ASN A 62 21.62 -2.62 4.38
C ASN A 62 21.62 -3.02 2.91
N LEU A 63 20.46 -2.99 2.24
CA LEU A 63 20.39 -3.21 0.80
C LEU A 63 20.88 -1.99 0.06
N VAL A 64 21.72 -2.21 -0.94
CA VAL A 64 22.19 -1.16 -1.85
C VAL A 64 21.10 -0.91 -2.89
N LYS A 65 20.78 0.36 -3.10
CA LYS A 65 19.75 0.82 -4.04
C LYS A 65 20.36 1.78 -5.03
N GLU A 66 20.43 1.40 -6.28
CA GLU A 66 21.13 2.14 -7.34
C GLU A 66 20.17 2.43 -8.50
N VAL A 67 20.25 3.64 -9.06
CA VAL A 67 19.59 3.98 -10.33
C VAL A 67 20.60 3.74 -11.43
N LEU A 68 20.32 2.77 -12.30
CA LEU A 68 21.20 2.40 -13.39
C LEU A 68 21.07 3.35 -14.59
N VAL A 69 19.83 3.67 -14.97
CA VAL A 69 19.52 4.50 -16.15
C VAL A 69 18.28 5.35 -15.86
N VAL A 70 18.29 6.58 -16.35
CA VAL A 70 17.12 7.46 -16.42
C VAL A 70 16.87 7.78 -17.90
N ALA A 71 15.73 7.35 -18.44
CA ALA A 71 15.42 7.49 -19.86
C ALA A 71 13.90 7.53 -20.11
N SER A 72 13.49 7.41 -21.37
CA SER A 72 12.09 7.24 -21.71
C SER A 72 11.53 5.93 -21.15
N GLU A 73 10.23 5.90 -20.89
CA GLU A 73 9.56 4.73 -20.32
C GLU A 73 9.76 3.48 -21.18
N SER A 74 9.63 3.61 -22.50
CA SER A 74 9.84 2.49 -23.44
C SER A 74 11.24 1.94 -23.35
N TYR A 75 12.26 2.82 -23.38
CA TYR A 75 13.65 2.40 -23.30
C TYR A 75 13.98 1.68 -22.00
N CYS A 76 13.45 2.15 -20.86
CA CYS A 76 13.66 1.48 -19.56
C CYS A 76 13.04 0.07 -19.54
N TYR A 77 11.84 -0.12 -20.10
CA TYR A 77 11.23 -1.45 -20.20
C TYR A 77 11.95 -2.37 -21.18
N ASP A 78 12.42 -1.85 -22.34
CA ASP A 78 13.19 -2.62 -23.29
C ASP A 78 14.52 -3.09 -22.68
N LEU A 79 15.15 -2.24 -21.87
CA LEU A 79 16.39 -2.57 -21.18
C LEU A 79 16.14 -3.58 -20.04
N GLU A 80 15.06 -3.43 -19.28
CA GLU A 80 14.63 -4.39 -18.27
C GLU A 80 14.39 -5.77 -18.91
N ALA A 81 13.72 -5.83 -20.07
CA ALA A 81 13.50 -7.07 -20.82
C ALA A 81 14.79 -7.75 -21.23
N LYS A 82 15.80 -7.00 -21.62
CA LYS A 82 17.12 -7.54 -21.98
C LYS A 82 17.89 -8.08 -20.77
N ILE A 83 17.85 -7.36 -19.64
CA ILE A 83 18.53 -7.74 -18.39
C ILE A 83 17.81 -8.91 -17.73
N ARG A 84 16.50 -8.96 -17.78
CA ARG A 84 15.65 -9.99 -17.19
C ARG A 84 14.90 -10.76 -18.30
N SER A 85 15.65 -11.36 -19.19
CA SER A 85 15.13 -12.11 -20.35
C SER A 85 14.42 -13.42 -19.97
N GLY A 86 14.67 -13.94 -18.77
CA GLY A 86 14.05 -15.16 -18.23
C GLY A 86 13.24 -14.91 -16.96
N VAL A 87 12.48 -15.93 -16.57
CA VAL A 87 11.78 -15.97 -15.28
C VAL A 87 12.79 -16.26 -14.15
N GLU A 88 12.50 -15.73 -12.97
CA GLU A 88 13.23 -16.01 -11.73
C GLU A 88 14.73 -15.66 -11.73
N ILE A 89 15.16 -14.73 -12.58
CA ILE A 89 16.54 -14.22 -12.56
C ILE A 89 16.73 -13.32 -11.33
N GLY A 90 17.68 -13.66 -10.49
CA GLY A 90 17.93 -12.96 -9.24
C GLY A 90 16.71 -12.97 -8.32
N TRP A 91 16.28 -11.78 -7.89
CA TRP A 91 15.08 -11.61 -7.08
C TRP A 91 13.84 -11.23 -7.90
N ASN A 92 13.92 -11.17 -9.23
CA ASN A 92 12.76 -11.00 -10.09
C ASN A 92 12.01 -12.32 -10.24
N LEU A 93 10.68 -12.28 -10.26
CA LEU A 93 9.81 -13.45 -10.47
C LEU A 93 9.42 -13.61 -11.94
N ALA A 94 9.09 -12.49 -12.58
CA ALA A 94 8.64 -12.44 -13.96
C ALA A 94 9.75 -11.98 -14.89
N VAL A 95 9.57 -12.26 -16.16
CA VAL A 95 10.39 -11.70 -17.25
C VAL A 95 10.25 -10.16 -17.22
N GLY A 96 11.35 -9.47 -17.46
CA GLY A 96 11.38 -8.00 -17.50
C GLY A 96 10.62 -7.41 -18.69
N GLY A 97 10.46 -6.10 -18.68
CA GLY A 97 9.84 -5.35 -19.77
C GLY A 97 8.31 -5.37 -19.80
N GLN A 98 7.67 -6.06 -18.89
CA GLN A 98 6.21 -6.06 -18.80
C GLN A 98 5.72 -4.85 -18.03
N LYS A 99 4.95 -3.99 -18.71
CA LYS A 99 4.22 -2.95 -18.00
C LYS A 99 3.24 -3.60 -17.02
N PRO A 100 3.18 -3.11 -15.76
CA PRO A 100 2.16 -3.59 -14.86
C PRO A 100 0.79 -3.41 -15.52
N PRO A 101 -0.13 -4.39 -15.37
CA PRO A 101 -1.47 -4.24 -15.92
C PRO A 101 -2.03 -2.91 -15.42
N VAL A 102 -2.44 -2.07 -16.38
CA VAL A 102 -3.09 -0.82 -16.03
C VAL A 102 -4.29 -1.22 -15.17
N SER A 103 -4.26 -0.89 -13.90
CA SER A 103 -5.43 -0.98 -13.05
C SER A 103 -6.52 -0.27 -13.83
N LYS A 104 -7.47 -1.03 -14.38
CA LYS A 104 -8.63 -0.44 -15.04
C LYS A 104 -9.20 0.50 -13.98
N SER A 105 -8.99 1.80 -14.15
CA SER A 105 -9.70 2.80 -13.37
C SER A 105 -11.13 2.33 -13.43
N ARG A 106 -11.75 2.08 -12.27
CA ARG A 106 -13.16 1.69 -12.25
C ARG A 106 -13.86 2.77 -13.04
N GLY A 107 -14.20 2.44 -14.30
CA GLY A 107 -14.88 3.37 -15.19
C GLY A 107 -16.13 3.85 -14.47
N SER A 108 -16.65 5.01 -14.89
CA SER A 108 -17.93 5.55 -14.40
C SER A 108 -19.04 4.48 -14.40
N ASP A 109 -18.91 3.47 -15.28
CA ASP A 109 -19.88 2.39 -15.48
C ASP A 109 -19.64 1.15 -14.62
N TYR A 110 -18.62 1.18 -13.72
CA TYR A 110 -18.40 0.10 -12.78
C TYR A 110 -19.54 0.03 -11.77
N VAL A 111 -20.49 -0.83 -12.02
CA VAL A 111 -21.49 -1.21 -11.03
C VAL A 111 -20.84 -2.24 -10.11
N SER A 112 -20.59 -1.87 -8.86
CA SER A 112 -20.10 -2.81 -7.86
C SER A 112 -21.06 -4.01 -7.80
N PRO A 113 -20.58 -5.27 -7.87
CA PRO A 113 -21.43 -6.45 -7.72
C PRO A 113 -22.22 -6.45 -6.41
N LEU A 114 -21.78 -5.66 -5.44
CA LEU A 114 -22.43 -5.48 -4.14
C LEU A 114 -23.32 -4.23 -4.08
N LYS A 115 -23.47 -3.48 -5.20
CA LYS A 115 -24.41 -2.35 -5.26
C LYS A 115 -25.83 -2.91 -5.26
N GLY A 116 -26.56 -2.65 -4.19
CA GLY A 116 -27.95 -3.16 -4.02
C GLY A 116 -28.07 -4.49 -3.29
N VAL A 117 -26.98 -5.17 -2.97
CA VAL A 117 -27.03 -6.34 -2.07
C VAL A 117 -26.98 -5.83 -0.63
N PRO A 118 -28.06 -6.01 0.17
CA PRO A 118 -28.03 -5.68 1.59
C PRO A 118 -26.90 -6.49 2.24
N ARG A 119 -25.92 -5.83 2.81
CA ARG A 119 -24.93 -6.54 3.63
C ARG A 119 -25.63 -7.03 4.87
N PRO A 120 -25.62 -8.34 5.15
CA PRO A 120 -26.07 -8.81 6.45
C PRO A 120 -25.12 -8.23 7.49
N THR A 121 -25.60 -7.25 8.22
CA THR A 121 -24.90 -6.70 9.38
C THR A 121 -25.55 -7.31 10.62
N PRO A 122 -25.00 -8.40 11.18
CA PRO A 122 -25.61 -9.14 12.29
C PRO A 122 -25.84 -8.28 13.54
N TRP A 123 -25.14 -7.14 13.65
CA TRP A 123 -25.22 -6.19 14.76
C TRP A 123 -26.22 -5.05 14.54
N LEU A 124 -26.86 -4.98 13.36
CA LEU A 124 -27.90 -3.97 13.04
C LEU A 124 -29.33 -4.52 13.14
N VAL A 125 -29.51 -5.77 13.60
CA VAL A 125 -30.84 -6.33 13.83
C VAL A 125 -31.52 -5.51 14.94
N GLY A 126 -32.55 -4.76 14.57
CA GLY A 126 -33.35 -3.95 15.48
C GLY A 126 -32.97 -2.45 15.59
N LYS A 127 -31.97 -1.97 14.83
CA LYS A 127 -31.71 -0.53 14.75
C LYS A 127 -32.19 0.02 13.41
N SER A 128 -33.09 1.01 13.47
CA SER A 128 -33.56 1.77 12.32
C SER A 128 -32.38 2.26 11.49
N SER A 129 -32.33 1.91 10.21
CA SER A 129 -31.31 2.33 9.25
C SER A 129 -31.52 3.79 8.83
N HIS A 130 -31.68 4.70 9.79
CA HIS A 130 -31.70 6.10 9.48
C HIS A 130 -30.25 6.56 9.19
N HIS A 131 -29.82 6.33 7.95
CA HIS A 131 -28.64 7.04 7.43
C HIS A 131 -29.08 8.50 7.23
N PRO A 132 -28.48 9.44 7.99
CA PRO A 132 -28.75 10.86 7.75
C PRO A 132 -28.40 11.18 6.29
N SER A 133 -29.20 12.04 5.65
CA SER A 133 -28.91 12.48 4.30
C SER A 133 -27.51 13.10 4.23
N ARG A 134 -26.89 13.09 3.04
CA ARG A 134 -25.56 13.68 2.84
C ARG A 134 -25.51 15.13 3.35
N GLU A 135 -26.60 15.87 3.20
CA GLU A 135 -26.76 17.25 3.68
C GLU A 135 -26.79 17.32 5.22
N ALA A 136 -27.51 16.41 5.88
CA ALA A 136 -27.51 16.30 7.34
C ALA A 136 -26.12 15.95 7.89
N CYS A 137 -25.35 15.11 7.20
CA CYS A 137 -23.95 14.82 7.56
C CYS A 137 -23.03 16.05 7.41
N ILE A 138 -23.24 16.87 6.36
CA ILE A 138 -22.47 18.10 6.15
C ILE A 138 -22.79 19.14 7.22
N VAL A 139 -24.07 19.33 7.53
CA VAL A 139 -24.52 20.24 8.56
C VAL A 139 -24.05 19.79 9.95
N GLY A 140 -24.17 18.51 10.26
CA GLY A 140 -23.68 17.93 11.51
C GLY A 140 -22.15 18.05 11.66
N GLY A 141 -21.40 17.83 10.56
CA GLY A 141 -19.95 18.02 10.53
C GLY A 141 -19.49 19.45 10.73
N LYS A 142 -20.22 20.44 10.17
CA LYS A 142 -19.97 21.88 10.39
C LYS A 142 -20.32 22.32 11.82
N ALA A 143 -21.42 21.84 12.36
CA ALA A 143 -21.83 22.14 13.73
C ALA A 143 -20.93 21.55 14.81
N GLY A 144 -20.21 20.43 14.47
CA GLY A 144 -19.23 19.79 15.36
C GLY A 144 -17.85 20.42 15.35
N LYS A 145 -17.50 21.20 14.31
CA LYS A 145 -16.20 21.87 14.23
C LYS A 145 -16.10 23.01 15.26
N GLY A 146 -15.17 22.82 16.20
CA GLY A 146 -14.88 23.85 17.22
C GLY A 146 -15.65 23.71 18.54
N ARG A 147 -16.54 22.73 18.70
CA ARG A 147 -17.16 22.43 19.98
C ARG A 147 -16.13 21.87 20.95
N LYS A 148 -15.72 22.68 21.92
CA LYS A 148 -14.95 22.22 23.07
C LYS A 148 -15.80 21.27 23.89
N GLN A 149 -15.34 20.08 24.17
CA GLN A 149 -16.04 19.12 25.04
C GLN A 149 -16.03 19.70 26.48
N THR A 150 -17.16 19.61 27.16
CA THR A 150 -17.19 19.99 28.58
C THR A 150 -16.40 18.98 29.41
N PRO A 151 -15.86 19.41 30.57
CA PRO A 151 -15.13 18.49 31.47
C PRO A 151 -15.94 17.24 31.84
N GLU A 152 -17.26 17.42 32.02
CA GLU A 152 -18.19 16.33 32.33
C GLU A 152 -18.32 15.32 31.20
N GLN A 153 -18.38 15.76 29.94
CA GLN A 153 -18.39 14.88 28.75
C GLN A 153 -17.07 14.11 28.62
N ILE A 154 -15.96 14.76 28.94
CA ILE A 154 -14.63 14.12 28.94
C ILE A 154 -14.58 13.04 30.02
N ALA A 155 -15.02 13.35 31.23
CA ALA A 155 -15.05 12.41 32.35
C ALA A 155 -15.91 11.19 32.06
N LYS A 156 -17.12 11.39 31.51
CA LYS A 156 -18.03 10.31 31.12
C LYS A 156 -17.40 9.39 30.04
N ARG A 157 -16.72 9.96 29.05
CA ARG A 157 -16.04 9.20 28.00
C ARG A 157 -14.87 8.40 28.54
N VAL A 158 -14.07 8.97 29.44
CA VAL A 158 -12.95 8.30 30.11
C VAL A 158 -13.43 7.14 30.97
N ALA A 159 -14.49 7.34 31.75
CA ALA A 159 -15.10 6.30 32.59
C ALA A 159 -15.64 5.15 31.74
N SER A 160 -16.35 5.44 30.64
CA SER A 160 -16.85 4.43 29.72
C SER A 160 -15.73 3.61 29.09
N ARG A 161 -14.64 4.27 28.65
CA ARG A 161 -13.47 3.59 28.08
C ARG A 161 -12.78 2.71 29.11
N LYS A 162 -12.65 3.17 30.36
CA LYS A 162 -12.05 2.40 31.46
C LYS A 162 -12.87 1.15 31.77
N ALA A 163 -14.20 1.26 31.81
CA ALA A 163 -15.11 0.14 32.00
C ALA A 163 -14.99 -0.90 30.85
N THR A 164 -14.89 -0.45 29.61
CA THR A 164 -14.72 -1.34 28.45
C THR A 164 -13.38 -2.08 28.50
N LEU A 165 -12.30 -1.41 28.88
CA LEU A 165 -10.99 -2.03 29.02
C LEU A 165 -10.95 -3.07 30.16
N ALA A 166 -11.60 -2.74 31.28
CA ALA A 166 -11.74 -3.68 32.39
C ALA A 166 -12.53 -4.94 32.01
N ALA A 167 -13.63 -4.78 31.27
CA ALA A 167 -14.44 -5.89 30.76
C ALA A 167 -13.68 -6.77 29.74
N GLN A 168 -12.65 -6.23 29.07
CA GLN A 168 -11.78 -6.95 28.13
C GLN A 168 -10.53 -7.56 28.80
N GLY A 169 -10.39 -7.47 30.13
CA GLY A 169 -9.21 -7.96 30.84
C GLY A 169 -7.90 -7.22 30.55
N ARG A 170 -8.00 -6.00 29.96
CA ARG A 170 -6.87 -5.12 29.62
C ARG A 170 -6.78 -3.99 30.64
N THR A 171 -6.16 -4.26 31.78
CA THR A 171 -5.66 -3.21 32.67
C THR A 171 -4.27 -2.79 32.19
N ARG A 172 -4.07 -1.46 32.12
CA ARG A 172 -2.73 -0.90 31.94
C ARG A 172 -2.06 -0.81 33.28
#